data_c6d20e3c195ef1253c9d6b144c24152a
#
_entry.id   c6d20e3c195ef1253c9d6b144c24152a
#
_cell.length_a   1.000
_cell.length_b   1.000
_cell.length_c   1.000
_cell.angle_alpha   90.00
_cell.angle_beta   90.00
_cell.angle_gamma   90.00
#
_symmetry.space_group_name_H-M   'P 1'
#
loop_
_entity.id
_entity.type
_entity.pdbx_description
1 polymer ?
#
loop_
_entity_poly.entity_id
_entity_poly.type
_entity_poly.pdbx_seq_one_letter_code
_entity_poly.pdbx_strand_id
1 'polypeptide(L)'
;MGVSEEIRRAISEIGYEQPMPVQEEVIPYLLGVGNDVIALAQTGTGKTAAYGLPVLQKVNPDDRRTQAVILSPTRELCLQIAGDLKEYSRYIDNLHVLAVYGGSSIESQIRSLRKGAQVIVATPGRLIDLMKRGVAKLDAVENVVLDEADEMLNMGFTESIDEILAGVPAERNTLLFSATMGTEIERIAKNYLHDYKEIVVGSRNEGAENVNHIYYLVHAKDKYLALKRVVDYYPKIYGIIFCRTRMETQEVADLLIRDGYNAEALHGDLSQAQRDLTMQKFRQHRTQLLVATDVAARGLDVDELTHVINYGLPDDVENYTHRSGRTGRAGKRGTSISIIHLRERGKVRIIEKVIGKKFEVGVLPEPQEICTKQLYRVMDELERIEVDETQIAPFLPEIFRKLDWLTKEDLVKRIVSREFGHFLQYYANAPEIEQPKGGRDDKKGAKADRPRRERGASGPREAEPGYKRLFINLGKRDNFYAREIINLVNRYVKGKVDIGRIDLTANCSFFEVPEEQAPEVLKKMAKAKVGDRKVVVDGAEREGSADSRDRRKHADRNAAGRRGAARKGDERRGRRADNADSDQSRRRGRDDWKKFFE
;
A
#
# COMPACT_ATOMS: atom_id res chain seq x y z
N MET A 1 -35.00 -10.53 2.29
CA MET A 1 -34.05 -10.28 1.20
C MET A 1 -34.44 -10.92 -0.15
N GLY A 2 -35.42 -11.82 -0.24
CA GLY A 2 -35.88 -12.45 -1.50
C GLY A 2 -34.97 -13.58 -2.02
N VAL A 3 -34.03 -14.06 -1.19
CA VAL A 3 -33.14 -15.17 -1.53
C VAL A 3 -33.86 -16.50 -1.46
N SER A 4 -33.60 -17.43 -2.40
CA SER A 4 -34.26 -18.74 -2.49
C SER A 4 -34.04 -19.63 -1.26
N GLU A 5 -34.86 -20.68 -1.09
CA GLU A 5 -34.77 -21.57 0.06
C GLU A 5 -33.46 -22.35 0.10
N GLU A 6 -33.00 -22.82 -1.07
CA GLU A 6 -31.76 -23.57 -1.21
C GLU A 6 -30.55 -22.74 -0.76
N ILE A 7 -30.48 -21.48 -1.20
CA ILE A 7 -29.41 -20.56 -0.83
C ILE A 7 -29.54 -20.20 0.66
N ARG A 8 -30.72 -19.91 1.17
CA ARG A 8 -30.94 -19.62 2.60
C ARG A 8 -30.47 -20.74 3.50
N ARG A 9 -30.78 -21.97 3.14
CA ARG A 9 -30.32 -23.14 3.88
C ARG A 9 -28.79 -23.21 3.88
N ALA A 10 -28.12 -23.01 2.73
CA ALA A 10 -26.68 -23.04 2.62
C ALA A 10 -26.01 -21.99 3.50
N ILE A 11 -26.44 -20.72 3.43
CA ILE A 11 -25.84 -19.63 4.22
C ILE A 11 -26.10 -19.75 5.72
N SER A 12 -27.26 -20.32 6.11
CA SER A 12 -27.59 -20.59 7.52
C SER A 12 -26.67 -21.66 8.12
N GLU A 13 -26.34 -22.74 7.36
CA GLU A 13 -25.40 -23.76 7.80
C GLU A 13 -23.95 -23.26 7.91
N ILE A 14 -23.58 -22.22 7.14
CA ILE A 14 -22.29 -21.53 7.24
C ILE A 14 -22.24 -20.60 8.47
N GLY A 15 -23.37 -20.33 9.11
CA GLY A 15 -23.46 -19.48 10.30
C GLY A 15 -23.78 -18.01 10.01
N TYR A 16 -24.36 -17.69 8.86
CA TYR A 16 -24.83 -16.33 8.57
C TYR A 16 -26.15 -16.09 9.29
N GLU A 17 -26.13 -15.31 10.35
CA GLU A 17 -27.32 -15.00 11.17
C GLU A 17 -28.00 -13.71 10.72
N GLN A 18 -27.23 -12.68 10.39
CA GLN A 18 -27.72 -11.37 9.99
C GLN A 18 -26.98 -10.86 8.76
N PRO A 19 -27.68 -10.16 7.85
CA PRO A 19 -27.03 -9.55 6.71
C PRO A 19 -26.16 -8.37 7.13
N MET A 20 -25.06 -8.18 6.42
CA MET A 20 -24.24 -6.99 6.54
C MET A 20 -24.84 -5.81 5.76
N PRO A 21 -24.53 -4.55 6.09
CA PRO A 21 -25.13 -3.38 5.45
C PRO A 21 -25.05 -3.38 3.92
N VAL A 22 -23.93 -3.82 3.33
CA VAL A 22 -23.79 -3.93 1.87
C VAL A 22 -24.73 -4.99 1.29
N GLN A 23 -25.00 -6.07 2.02
CA GLN A 23 -25.89 -7.14 1.58
C GLN A 23 -27.35 -6.68 1.65
N GLU A 24 -27.72 -5.91 2.67
CA GLU A 24 -29.08 -5.36 2.82
C GLU A 24 -29.47 -4.44 1.67
N GLU A 25 -28.52 -3.67 1.13
CA GLU A 25 -28.78 -2.76 0.03
C GLU A 25 -28.64 -3.40 -1.34
N VAL A 26 -27.61 -4.24 -1.52
CA VAL A 26 -27.23 -4.79 -2.84
C VAL A 26 -28.12 -5.97 -3.22
N ILE A 27 -28.39 -6.93 -2.30
CA ILE A 27 -29.10 -8.16 -2.64
C ILE A 27 -30.52 -7.88 -3.16
N PRO A 28 -31.37 -7.08 -2.49
CA PRO A 28 -32.71 -6.79 -2.99
C PRO A 28 -32.71 -6.05 -4.32
N TYR A 29 -31.71 -5.15 -4.51
CA TYR A 29 -31.56 -4.40 -5.76
C TYR A 29 -31.20 -5.33 -6.93
N LEU A 30 -30.23 -6.22 -6.73
CA LEU A 30 -29.77 -7.14 -7.79
C LEU A 30 -30.78 -8.25 -8.10
N LEU A 31 -31.70 -8.61 -7.19
CA LEU A 31 -32.77 -9.54 -7.46
C LEU A 31 -33.86 -8.94 -8.35
N GLY A 32 -33.87 -7.63 -8.56
CA GLY A 32 -34.69 -6.95 -9.57
C GLY A 32 -34.23 -7.23 -10.99
N VAL A 33 -34.87 -6.58 -11.96
CA VAL A 33 -34.61 -6.79 -13.39
C VAL A 33 -33.66 -5.69 -13.93
N GLY A 34 -32.58 -6.13 -14.61
CA GLY A 34 -31.76 -5.24 -15.47
C GLY A 34 -30.97 -4.18 -14.72
N ASN A 35 -30.27 -4.56 -13.64
CA ASN A 35 -29.66 -3.59 -12.73
C ASN A 35 -28.14 -3.65 -12.72
N ASP A 36 -27.52 -2.64 -13.27
CA ASP A 36 -26.11 -2.37 -13.04
C ASP A 36 -25.88 -1.74 -11.66
N VAL A 37 -24.76 -2.04 -11.01
CA VAL A 37 -24.46 -1.49 -9.69
C VAL A 37 -22.98 -1.14 -9.56
N ILE A 38 -22.72 -0.03 -8.88
CA ILE A 38 -21.41 0.28 -8.30
C ILE A 38 -21.57 0.20 -6.79
N ALA A 39 -20.91 -0.77 -6.17
CA ALA A 39 -20.90 -0.92 -4.72
C ALA A 39 -19.52 -0.53 -4.17
N LEU A 40 -19.47 0.58 -3.45
CA LEU A 40 -18.29 1.03 -2.75
C LEU A 40 -18.33 0.53 -1.31
N ALA A 41 -17.49 -0.45 -1.01
CA ALA A 41 -17.42 -1.06 0.32
C ALA A 41 -16.02 -1.63 0.56
N GLN A 42 -15.55 -1.57 1.80
CA GLN A 42 -14.22 -2.07 2.19
C GLN A 42 -14.14 -3.60 2.11
N THR A 43 -12.89 -4.13 2.13
CA THR A 43 -12.68 -5.58 2.25
C THR A 43 -13.20 -6.09 3.60
N GLY A 44 -13.79 -7.30 3.60
CA GLY A 44 -14.36 -7.88 4.82
C GLY A 44 -15.77 -7.40 5.20
N THR A 45 -16.45 -6.64 4.34
CA THR A 45 -17.84 -6.19 4.55
C THR A 45 -18.88 -7.14 3.96
N GLY A 46 -18.48 -8.33 3.48
CA GLY A 46 -19.41 -9.32 2.93
C GLY A 46 -19.81 -9.08 1.47
N LYS A 47 -18.98 -8.40 0.67
CA LYS A 47 -19.23 -8.13 -0.76
C LYS A 47 -19.49 -9.40 -1.57
N THR A 48 -18.73 -10.48 -1.33
CA THR A 48 -18.86 -11.74 -2.06
C THR A 48 -20.28 -12.30 -1.97
N ALA A 49 -20.88 -12.31 -0.79
CA ALA A 49 -22.27 -12.72 -0.62
C ALA A 49 -23.25 -11.69 -1.22
N ALA A 50 -22.93 -10.39 -1.16
CA ALA A 50 -23.82 -9.36 -1.69
C ALA A 50 -24.08 -9.50 -3.19
N TYR A 51 -23.07 -9.85 -4.00
CA TYR A 51 -23.26 -10.14 -5.43
C TYR A 51 -23.47 -11.63 -5.71
N GLY A 52 -22.83 -12.50 -4.95
CA GLY A 52 -22.82 -13.94 -5.21
C GLY A 52 -24.19 -14.58 -5.07
N LEU A 53 -24.93 -14.25 -3.99
CA LEU A 53 -26.25 -14.84 -3.75
C LEU A 53 -27.25 -14.47 -4.87
N PRO A 54 -27.40 -13.20 -5.29
CA PRO A 54 -28.27 -12.85 -6.41
C PRO A 54 -27.82 -13.45 -7.75
N VAL A 55 -26.51 -13.48 -8.02
CA VAL A 55 -25.99 -14.06 -9.27
C VAL A 55 -26.30 -15.55 -9.32
N LEU A 56 -26.05 -16.32 -8.25
CA LEU A 56 -26.35 -17.74 -8.20
C LEU A 56 -27.86 -18.02 -8.38
N GLN A 57 -28.72 -17.18 -7.81
CA GLN A 57 -30.18 -17.33 -7.92
C GLN A 57 -30.71 -17.08 -9.33
N LYS A 58 -30.05 -16.20 -10.11
CA LYS A 58 -30.43 -15.88 -11.50
C LYS A 58 -29.92 -16.92 -12.51
N VAL A 59 -28.94 -17.74 -12.16
CA VAL A 59 -28.39 -18.76 -13.05
C VAL A 59 -29.37 -19.91 -13.25
N ASN A 60 -29.59 -20.30 -14.51
CA ASN A 60 -30.34 -21.51 -14.85
C ASN A 60 -29.40 -22.73 -14.80
N PRO A 61 -29.53 -23.64 -13.83
CA PRO A 61 -28.63 -24.79 -13.68
C PRO A 61 -28.78 -25.85 -14.80
N ASP A 62 -29.90 -25.85 -15.54
CA ASP A 62 -30.15 -26.78 -16.65
C ASP A 62 -29.41 -26.34 -17.95
N ASP A 63 -29.07 -25.08 -18.07
CA ASP A 63 -28.25 -24.56 -19.17
C ASP A 63 -26.76 -24.59 -18.81
N ARG A 64 -25.99 -25.45 -19.47
CA ARG A 64 -24.56 -25.65 -19.20
C ARG A 64 -23.65 -24.53 -19.73
N ARG A 65 -24.19 -23.55 -20.46
CA ARG A 65 -23.42 -22.40 -20.93
C ARG A 65 -23.01 -21.50 -19.75
N THR A 66 -21.95 -20.73 -19.95
CA THR A 66 -21.52 -19.74 -18.95
C THR A 66 -22.48 -18.57 -18.95
N GLN A 67 -23.12 -18.30 -17.82
CA GLN A 67 -24.13 -17.27 -17.61
C GLN A 67 -23.64 -16.14 -16.72
N ALA A 68 -22.61 -16.41 -15.91
CA ALA A 68 -22.00 -15.37 -15.08
C ALA A 68 -20.47 -15.46 -15.10
N VAL A 69 -19.84 -14.28 -15.13
CA VAL A 69 -18.37 -14.13 -15.04
C VAL A 69 -18.05 -13.19 -13.89
N ILE A 70 -17.18 -13.62 -12.98
CA ILE A 70 -16.68 -12.83 -11.88
C ILE A 70 -15.17 -12.64 -12.09
N LEU A 71 -14.73 -11.40 -12.25
CA LEU A 71 -13.31 -11.07 -12.38
C LEU A 71 -12.73 -10.68 -11.04
N SER A 72 -11.54 -11.18 -10.74
CA SER A 72 -10.79 -10.85 -9.52
C SER A 72 -9.31 -10.62 -9.83
N PRO A 73 -8.60 -9.75 -9.07
CA PRO A 73 -7.22 -9.36 -9.36
C PRO A 73 -6.22 -10.49 -9.17
N THR A 74 -6.47 -11.42 -8.23
CA THR A 74 -5.50 -12.43 -7.83
C THR A 74 -6.08 -13.83 -7.88
N ARG A 75 -5.17 -14.82 -8.00
CA ARG A 75 -5.53 -16.22 -7.97
C ARG A 75 -6.17 -16.62 -6.64
N GLU A 76 -5.60 -16.13 -5.55
CA GLU A 76 -6.03 -16.43 -4.19
C GLU A 76 -7.49 -16.00 -3.99
N LEU A 77 -7.81 -14.75 -4.36
CA LEU A 77 -9.18 -14.24 -4.31
C LEU A 77 -10.12 -14.99 -5.27
N CYS A 78 -9.65 -15.32 -6.47
CA CYS A 78 -10.41 -16.13 -7.42
C CYS A 78 -10.81 -17.49 -6.84
N LEU A 79 -9.89 -18.17 -6.16
CA LEU A 79 -10.14 -19.46 -5.49
C LEU A 79 -11.09 -19.33 -4.30
N GLN A 80 -10.92 -18.27 -3.51
CA GLN A 80 -11.78 -17.97 -2.37
C GLN A 80 -13.22 -17.71 -2.84
N ILE A 81 -13.42 -16.77 -3.77
CA ILE A 81 -14.75 -16.48 -4.33
C ILE A 81 -15.40 -17.74 -4.89
N ALA A 82 -14.65 -18.55 -5.65
CA ALA A 82 -15.17 -19.79 -6.21
C ALA A 82 -15.54 -20.81 -5.11
N GLY A 83 -14.80 -20.84 -4.00
CA GLY A 83 -15.10 -21.63 -2.81
C GLY A 83 -16.39 -21.19 -2.16
N ASP A 84 -16.49 -19.89 -1.86
CA ASP A 84 -17.67 -19.28 -1.23
C ASP A 84 -18.95 -19.54 -2.07
N LEU A 85 -18.87 -19.30 -3.39
CA LEU A 85 -20.01 -19.53 -4.28
C LEU A 85 -20.44 -21.00 -4.34
N LYS A 86 -19.50 -21.96 -4.26
CA LYS A 86 -19.83 -23.39 -4.17
C LYS A 86 -20.54 -23.73 -2.87
N GLU A 87 -20.09 -23.15 -1.76
CA GLU A 87 -20.77 -23.31 -0.47
C GLU A 87 -22.17 -22.69 -0.49
N TYR A 88 -22.35 -21.50 -1.06
CA TYR A 88 -23.64 -20.85 -1.19
C TYR A 88 -24.60 -21.61 -2.12
N SER A 89 -24.08 -22.30 -3.15
CA SER A 89 -24.87 -23.06 -4.12
C SER A 89 -24.96 -24.56 -3.81
N ARG A 90 -24.56 -25.00 -2.61
CA ARG A 90 -24.50 -26.41 -2.20
C ARG A 90 -25.79 -27.20 -2.45
N TYR A 91 -26.94 -26.56 -2.36
CA TYR A 91 -28.27 -27.16 -2.50
C TYR A 91 -28.90 -26.85 -3.86
N ILE A 92 -28.18 -26.25 -4.80
CA ILE A 92 -28.63 -26.05 -6.18
C ILE A 92 -28.06 -27.14 -7.05
N ASP A 93 -28.89 -28.09 -7.45
CA ASP A 93 -28.46 -29.21 -8.29
C ASP A 93 -27.97 -28.73 -9.66
N ASN A 94 -26.96 -29.43 -10.23
CA ASN A 94 -26.37 -29.18 -11.55
C ASN A 94 -25.68 -27.83 -11.75
N LEU A 95 -25.57 -26.97 -10.74
CA LEU A 95 -24.86 -25.71 -10.83
C LEU A 95 -23.37 -25.91 -10.62
N HIS A 96 -22.56 -25.47 -11.58
CA HIS A 96 -21.11 -25.62 -11.57
C HIS A 96 -20.41 -24.25 -11.54
N VAL A 97 -19.66 -23.99 -10.48
CA VAL A 97 -18.76 -22.83 -10.33
C VAL A 97 -17.33 -23.28 -10.62
N LEU A 98 -16.66 -22.61 -11.57
CA LEU A 98 -15.30 -22.92 -11.98
C LEU A 98 -14.34 -21.75 -11.75
N ALA A 99 -13.24 -22.00 -11.03
CA ALA A 99 -12.14 -21.07 -10.91
C ALA A 99 -11.18 -21.18 -12.11
N VAL A 100 -10.87 -20.04 -12.75
CA VAL A 100 -10.02 -19.90 -13.93
C VAL A 100 -8.88 -18.91 -13.66
N TYR A 101 -7.66 -19.42 -13.44
CA TYR A 101 -6.54 -18.60 -13.00
C TYR A 101 -5.19 -19.10 -13.52
N GLY A 102 -4.20 -18.22 -13.55
CA GLY A 102 -2.83 -18.54 -13.96
C GLY A 102 -2.07 -19.39 -12.92
N GLY A 103 -0.96 -20.01 -13.34
CA GLY A 103 -0.11 -20.80 -12.44
C GLY A 103 -0.58 -22.21 -12.11
N SER A 104 -1.69 -22.66 -12.71
CA SER A 104 -2.18 -24.05 -12.64
C SER A 104 -2.30 -24.66 -14.03
N SER A 105 -2.49 -26.01 -14.12
CA SER A 105 -2.67 -26.69 -15.39
C SER A 105 -3.84 -26.14 -16.19
N ILE A 106 -3.56 -25.63 -17.38
CA ILE A 106 -4.57 -25.10 -18.29
C ILE A 106 -5.47 -26.23 -18.83
N GLU A 107 -4.92 -27.43 -19.02
CA GLU A 107 -5.67 -28.57 -19.55
C GLU A 107 -6.79 -29.02 -18.61
N SER A 108 -6.56 -28.92 -17.29
CA SER A 108 -7.60 -29.24 -16.30
C SER A 108 -8.75 -28.25 -16.38
N GLN A 109 -8.45 -26.97 -16.56
CA GLN A 109 -9.46 -25.91 -16.71
C GLN A 109 -10.21 -26.06 -18.04
N ILE A 110 -9.52 -26.39 -19.14
CA ILE A 110 -10.14 -26.68 -20.44
C ILE A 110 -11.12 -27.85 -20.32
N ARG A 111 -10.70 -28.95 -19.66
CA ARG A 111 -11.59 -30.12 -19.44
C ARG A 111 -12.83 -29.76 -18.64
N SER A 112 -12.68 -28.95 -17.62
CA SER A 112 -13.82 -28.51 -16.79
C SER A 112 -14.78 -27.59 -17.57
N LEU A 113 -14.26 -26.63 -18.34
CA LEU A 113 -15.07 -25.75 -19.21
C LEU A 113 -15.86 -26.54 -20.26
N ARG A 114 -15.25 -27.60 -20.85
CA ARG A 114 -15.94 -28.48 -21.82
C ARG A 114 -17.07 -29.30 -21.21
N LYS A 115 -17.04 -29.57 -19.90
CA LYS A 115 -18.14 -30.22 -19.17
C LYS A 115 -19.32 -29.29 -18.92
N GLY A 116 -19.06 -27.98 -19.01
CA GLY A 116 -20.00 -26.90 -18.68
C GLY A 116 -19.71 -26.30 -17.32
N ALA A 117 -19.75 -24.98 -17.26
CA ALA A 117 -19.67 -24.21 -16.03
C ALA A 117 -20.53 -22.96 -16.20
N GLN A 118 -21.61 -22.88 -15.45
CA GLN A 118 -22.53 -21.75 -15.50
C GLN A 118 -21.92 -20.47 -14.93
N VAL A 119 -21.05 -20.61 -13.92
CA VAL A 119 -20.36 -19.49 -13.28
C VAL A 119 -18.86 -19.67 -13.41
N ILE A 120 -18.18 -18.68 -13.99
CA ILE A 120 -16.72 -18.60 -14.06
C ILE A 120 -16.25 -17.52 -13.11
N VAL A 121 -15.36 -17.87 -12.18
CA VAL A 121 -14.56 -16.92 -11.40
C VAL A 121 -13.17 -16.87 -11.98
N ALA A 122 -12.69 -15.70 -12.41
CA ALA A 122 -11.47 -15.68 -13.21
C ALA A 122 -10.50 -14.54 -12.87
N THR A 123 -9.21 -14.81 -13.03
CA THR A 123 -8.23 -13.75 -13.23
C THR A 123 -8.19 -13.33 -14.70
N PRO A 124 -8.12 -12.01 -15.04
CA PRO A 124 -8.32 -11.53 -16.41
C PRO A 124 -7.43 -12.21 -17.45
N GLY A 125 -6.13 -12.30 -17.21
CA GLY A 125 -5.18 -12.85 -18.21
C GLY A 125 -5.43 -14.32 -18.59
N ARG A 126 -5.82 -15.18 -17.64
CA ARG A 126 -6.13 -16.59 -17.93
C ARG A 126 -7.48 -16.73 -18.66
N LEU A 127 -8.46 -15.91 -18.32
CA LEU A 127 -9.73 -15.93 -19.02
C LEU A 127 -9.56 -15.55 -20.49
N ILE A 128 -8.81 -14.50 -20.78
CA ILE A 128 -8.48 -14.09 -22.16
C ILE A 128 -7.77 -15.20 -22.94
N ASP A 129 -6.79 -15.88 -22.33
CA ASP A 129 -6.12 -17.01 -22.99
C ASP A 129 -7.11 -18.11 -23.37
N LEU A 130 -8.08 -18.44 -22.51
CA LEU A 130 -9.12 -19.42 -22.79
C LEU A 130 -10.18 -18.93 -23.79
N MET A 131 -10.49 -17.62 -23.81
CA MET A 131 -11.34 -17.00 -24.83
C MET A 131 -10.67 -17.06 -26.21
N LYS A 132 -9.40 -16.68 -26.33
CA LYS A 132 -8.60 -16.75 -27.56
C LYS A 132 -8.45 -18.18 -28.11
N ARG A 133 -8.46 -19.17 -27.24
CA ARG A 133 -8.47 -20.60 -27.61
C ARG A 133 -9.86 -21.10 -28.00
N GLY A 134 -10.91 -20.27 -27.92
CA GLY A 134 -12.29 -20.65 -28.22
C GLY A 134 -12.89 -21.65 -27.22
N VAL A 135 -12.29 -21.79 -26.03
CA VAL A 135 -12.73 -22.73 -24.98
C VAL A 135 -13.71 -22.05 -24.02
N ALA A 136 -13.39 -20.85 -23.56
CA ALA A 136 -14.32 -20.05 -22.78
C ALA A 136 -15.23 -19.27 -23.74
N LYS A 137 -16.50 -19.70 -23.83
CA LYS A 137 -17.57 -19.05 -24.61
C LYS A 137 -18.41 -18.20 -23.66
N LEU A 138 -18.49 -16.92 -23.91
CA LEU A 138 -19.17 -15.95 -23.06
C LEU A 138 -20.44 -15.37 -23.68
N ASP A 139 -20.94 -15.99 -24.75
CA ASP A 139 -22.09 -15.57 -25.54
C ASP A 139 -23.44 -15.63 -24.81
N ALA A 140 -23.51 -16.36 -23.69
CA ALA A 140 -24.70 -16.48 -22.85
C ALA A 140 -24.54 -15.78 -21.47
N VAL A 141 -23.53 -14.94 -21.32
CA VAL A 141 -23.29 -14.24 -20.04
C VAL A 141 -24.30 -13.11 -19.85
N GLU A 142 -25.04 -13.20 -18.77
CA GLU A 142 -26.04 -12.22 -18.34
C GLU A 142 -25.54 -11.33 -17.20
N ASN A 143 -24.55 -11.79 -16.41
CA ASN A 143 -23.99 -11.04 -15.29
C ASN A 143 -22.48 -11.04 -15.34
N VAL A 144 -21.85 -9.85 -15.29
CA VAL A 144 -20.42 -9.68 -15.12
C VAL A 144 -20.16 -8.94 -13.83
N VAL A 145 -19.32 -9.52 -12.97
CA VAL A 145 -18.88 -8.91 -11.72
C VAL A 145 -17.40 -8.56 -11.80
N LEU A 146 -17.07 -7.33 -11.45
CA LEU A 146 -15.70 -6.86 -11.25
C LEU A 146 -15.48 -6.72 -9.75
N ASP A 147 -14.82 -7.67 -9.09
CA ASP A 147 -14.53 -7.59 -7.66
C ASP A 147 -13.10 -7.09 -7.43
N GLU A 148 -12.93 -6.23 -6.42
CA GLU A 148 -11.71 -5.43 -6.20
C GLU A 148 -11.26 -4.73 -7.51
N ALA A 149 -12.19 -4.01 -8.16
CA ALA A 149 -11.95 -3.39 -9.46
C ALA A 149 -10.79 -2.40 -9.41
N ASP A 150 -10.68 -1.59 -8.36
CA ASP A 150 -9.56 -0.68 -8.11
C ASP A 150 -8.20 -1.42 -8.12
N GLU A 151 -8.15 -2.59 -7.50
CA GLU A 151 -6.94 -3.40 -7.47
C GLU A 151 -6.58 -3.98 -8.85
N MET A 152 -7.57 -4.42 -9.64
CA MET A 152 -7.32 -4.87 -11.00
C MET A 152 -6.74 -3.77 -11.87
N LEU A 153 -7.24 -2.54 -11.74
CA LEU A 153 -6.75 -1.39 -12.48
C LEU A 153 -5.33 -0.99 -12.05
N ASN A 154 -5.07 -0.97 -10.74
CA ASN A 154 -3.74 -0.72 -10.18
C ASN A 154 -2.69 -1.77 -10.62
N MET A 155 -3.14 -3.00 -10.93
CA MET A 155 -2.30 -4.05 -11.50
C MET A 155 -2.11 -3.96 -13.01
N GLY A 156 -2.74 -2.99 -13.68
CA GLY A 156 -2.63 -2.77 -15.12
C GLY A 156 -3.50 -3.69 -15.95
N PHE A 157 -4.58 -4.25 -15.39
CA PHE A 157 -5.52 -5.11 -16.14
C PHE A 157 -6.57 -4.33 -16.94
N THR A 158 -6.41 -3.01 -17.11
CA THR A 158 -7.35 -2.16 -17.84
C THR A 158 -7.70 -2.72 -19.22
N GLU A 159 -6.68 -2.96 -20.06
CA GLU A 159 -6.87 -3.51 -21.41
C GLU A 159 -7.48 -4.91 -21.38
N SER A 160 -7.12 -5.71 -20.37
CA SER A 160 -7.67 -7.06 -20.20
C SER A 160 -9.15 -7.03 -19.83
N ILE A 161 -9.56 -6.12 -18.99
CA ILE A 161 -10.98 -5.92 -18.63
C ILE A 161 -11.75 -5.45 -19.86
N ASP A 162 -11.24 -4.48 -20.62
CA ASP A 162 -11.86 -3.99 -21.83
C ASP A 162 -12.03 -5.12 -22.89
N GLU A 163 -11.02 -6.00 -23.06
CA GLU A 163 -11.09 -7.14 -23.99
C GLU A 163 -12.16 -8.17 -23.56
N ILE A 164 -12.26 -8.46 -22.26
CA ILE A 164 -13.28 -9.38 -21.73
C ILE A 164 -14.67 -8.78 -21.89
N LEU A 165 -14.86 -7.51 -21.51
CA LEU A 165 -16.15 -6.83 -21.59
C LEU A 165 -16.64 -6.67 -23.03
N ALA A 166 -15.75 -6.55 -23.99
CA ALA A 166 -16.09 -6.55 -25.41
C ALA A 166 -16.50 -7.95 -25.94
N GLY A 167 -16.09 -9.02 -25.26
CA GLY A 167 -16.38 -10.42 -25.63
C GLY A 167 -17.67 -10.98 -25.00
N VAL A 168 -18.41 -10.22 -24.19
CA VAL A 168 -19.68 -10.62 -23.58
C VAL A 168 -20.84 -9.84 -24.22
N PRO A 169 -22.11 -10.33 -24.16
CA PRO A 169 -23.26 -9.64 -24.70
C PRO A 169 -23.40 -8.20 -24.21
N ALA A 170 -23.92 -7.31 -25.03
CA ALA A 170 -24.18 -5.92 -24.65
C ALA A 170 -25.30 -5.81 -23.60
N GLU A 171 -26.34 -6.63 -23.77
CA GLU A 171 -27.48 -6.74 -22.83
C GLU A 171 -27.12 -7.66 -21.67
N ARG A 172 -26.36 -7.13 -20.70
CA ARG A 172 -25.95 -7.81 -19.48
C ARG A 172 -26.05 -6.88 -18.29
N ASN A 173 -26.04 -7.42 -17.09
CA ASN A 173 -25.78 -6.65 -15.88
C ASN A 173 -24.27 -6.57 -15.62
N THR A 174 -23.77 -5.38 -15.36
CA THR A 174 -22.38 -5.15 -14.97
C THR A 174 -22.32 -4.67 -13.53
N LEU A 175 -21.70 -5.46 -12.66
CA LEU A 175 -21.64 -5.24 -11.22
C LEU A 175 -20.19 -4.90 -10.84
N LEU A 176 -19.95 -3.68 -10.37
CA LEU A 176 -18.63 -3.20 -10.01
C LEU A 176 -18.52 -3.05 -8.49
N PHE A 177 -17.63 -3.84 -7.89
CA PHE A 177 -17.32 -3.80 -6.46
C PHE A 177 -15.90 -3.28 -6.25
N SER A 178 -15.76 -2.23 -5.44
CA SER A 178 -14.49 -1.57 -5.20
C SER A 178 -14.41 -1.01 -3.78
N ALA A 179 -13.21 -0.82 -3.25
CA ALA A 179 -13.01 -0.10 -2.00
C ALA A 179 -12.89 1.42 -2.25
N THR A 180 -12.46 1.82 -3.44
CA THR A 180 -12.21 3.22 -3.80
C THR A 180 -12.88 3.58 -5.13
N MET A 181 -13.15 4.88 -5.34
CA MET A 181 -13.69 5.41 -6.59
C MET A 181 -12.63 6.29 -7.26
N GLY A 182 -11.72 5.69 -8.01
CA GLY A 182 -10.70 6.37 -8.78
C GLY A 182 -11.17 6.75 -10.18
N THR A 183 -10.42 7.60 -10.88
CA THR A 183 -10.73 8.07 -12.24
C THR A 183 -10.89 6.95 -13.26
N GLU A 184 -10.10 5.88 -13.14
CA GLU A 184 -10.19 4.72 -14.02
C GLU A 184 -11.47 3.91 -13.78
N ILE A 185 -11.94 3.81 -12.52
CA ILE A 185 -13.22 3.17 -12.20
C ILE A 185 -14.38 3.98 -12.79
N GLU A 186 -14.34 5.31 -12.67
CA GLU A 186 -15.32 6.19 -13.31
C GLU A 186 -15.33 6.01 -14.84
N ARG A 187 -14.16 5.79 -15.47
CA ARG A 187 -14.06 5.49 -16.90
C ARG A 187 -14.77 4.18 -17.27
N ILE A 188 -14.52 3.11 -16.51
CA ILE A 188 -15.19 1.81 -16.71
C ILE A 188 -16.69 1.96 -16.51
N ALA A 189 -17.12 2.65 -15.46
CA ALA A 189 -18.53 2.90 -15.20
C ALA A 189 -19.20 3.59 -16.37
N LYS A 190 -18.62 4.67 -16.90
CA LYS A 190 -19.16 5.40 -18.05
C LYS A 190 -19.22 4.60 -19.36
N ASN A 191 -18.28 3.68 -19.55
CA ASN A 191 -18.18 2.93 -20.81
C ASN A 191 -19.02 1.66 -20.83
N TYR A 192 -19.27 1.04 -19.69
CA TYR A 192 -19.78 -0.32 -19.63
C TYR A 192 -21.02 -0.51 -18.72
N LEU A 193 -21.36 0.48 -17.90
CA LEU A 193 -22.54 0.43 -17.05
C LEU A 193 -23.64 1.34 -17.59
N HIS A 194 -24.91 0.88 -17.48
CA HIS A 194 -26.09 1.60 -17.93
C HIS A 194 -27.05 1.78 -16.75
N ASP A 195 -27.56 2.99 -16.52
CA ASP A 195 -28.52 3.32 -15.45
C ASP A 195 -28.18 2.70 -14.09
N TYR A 196 -26.88 2.68 -13.75
CA TYR A 196 -26.39 2.03 -12.56
C TYR A 196 -26.79 2.75 -11.28
N LYS A 197 -27.03 1.97 -10.22
CA LYS A 197 -27.16 2.47 -8.86
C LYS A 197 -25.79 2.50 -8.19
N GLU A 198 -25.42 3.65 -7.61
CA GLU A 198 -24.27 3.72 -6.71
C GLU A 198 -24.70 3.45 -5.27
N ILE A 199 -24.09 2.43 -4.65
CA ILE A 199 -24.31 2.02 -3.26
C ILE A 199 -23.01 2.25 -2.51
N VAL A 200 -23.04 3.09 -1.48
CA VAL A 200 -21.85 3.41 -0.67
C VAL A 200 -22.10 2.95 0.75
N VAL A 201 -21.37 1.93 1.19
CA VAL A 201 -21.45 1.43 2.55
C VAL A 201 -20.25 1.91 3.35
N GLY A 202 -20.50 2.74 4.35
CA GLY A 202 -19.49 3.54 5.02
C GLY A 202 -19.26 4.87 4.31
N SER A 203 -18.21 5.61 4.65
CA SER A 203 -17.87 6.81 3.90
C SER A 203 -16.87 6.48 2.76
N ARG A 204 -16.91 7.29 1.70
CA ARG A 204 -15.98 7.16 0.57
C ARG A 204 -14.54 7.27 1.06
N ASN A 205 -13.72 6.26 0.83
CA ASN A 205 -12.28 6.22 1.13
C ASN A 205 -11.90 6.28 2.62
N GLU A 206 -12.82 6.07 3.56
CA GLU A 206 -12.45 5.97 4.98
C GLU A 206 -11.68 4.68 5.28
N GLY A 207 -10.65 4.82 6.12
CA GLY A 207 -9.97 3.66 6.72
C GLY A 207 -10.92 2.92 7.69
N ALA A 208 -10.72 1.61 7.89
CA ALA A 208 -11.53 0.83 8.81
C ALA A 208 -11.62 1.52 10.19
N GLU A 209 -12.83 1.73 10.72
CA GLU A 209 -13.06 2.47 11.97
C GLU A 209 -12.30 1.88 13.16
N ASN A 210 -12.12 0.58 13.16
CA ASN A 210 -11.51 -0.17 14.27
C ASN A 210 -9.98 -0.28 14.19
N VAL A 211 -9.32 0.44 13.26
CA VAL A 211 -7.86 0.39 13.12
C VAL A 211 -7.23 1.61 13.77
N ASN A 212 -6.28 1.37 14.68
CA ASN A 212 -5.41 2.40 15.23
C ASN A 212 -4.18 2.59 14.32
N HIS A 213 -3.88 3.83 13.92
CA HIS A 213 -2.79 4.16 13.00
C HIS A 213 -1.64 4.83 13.76
N ILE A 214 -0.48 4.17 13.82
CA ILE A 214 0.70 4.66 14.53
C ILE A 214 1.85 4.78 13.53
N TYR A 215 2.70 5.81 13.65
CA TYR A 215 3.96 5.81 12.94
C TYR A 215 5.15 6.08 13.84
N TYR A 216 6.26 5.39 13.56
CA TYR A 216 7.55 5.60 14.18
C TYR A 216 8.50 6.26 13.20
N LEU A 217 9.07 7.40 13.60
CA LEU A 217 10.02 8.14 12.79
C LEU A 217 11.43 7.71 13.15
N VAL A 218 12.16 7.11 12.19
CA VAL A 218 13.50 6.57 12.40
C VAL A 218 14.46 6.95 11.27
N HIS A 219 15.76 6.81 11.49
CA HIS A 219 16.71 6.86 10.39
C HIS A 219 16.65 5.59 9.54
N ALA A 220 16.96 5.72 8.24
CA ALA A 220 16.85 4.58 7.31
C ALA A 220 17.71 3.37 7.75
N LYS A 221 18.88 3.61 8.35
CA LYS A 221 19.78 2.57 8.88
C LYS A 221 19.19 1.82 10.08
N ASP A 222 18.26 2.44 10.82
CA ASP A 222 17.72 1.91 12.06
C ASP A 222 16.33 1.26 11.88
N LYS A 223 15.82 1.20 10.65
CA LYS A 223 14.47 0.65 10.34
C LYS A 223 14.30 -0.78 10.84
N TYR A 224 15.28 -1.65 10.61
CA TYR A 224 15.19 -3.04 11.04
C TYR A 224 15.22 -3.17 12.56
N LEU A 225 16.06 -2.41 13.25
CA LEU A 225 16.09 -2.39 14.71
C LEU A 225 14.78 -1.87 15.30
N ALA A 226 14.17 -0.87 14.67
CA ALA A 226 12.84 -0.39 15.05
C ALA A 226 11.76 -1.45 14.83
N LEU A 227 11.81 -2.20 13.73
CA LEU A 227 10.92 -3.32 13.47
C LEU A 227 11.02 -4.38 14.58
N LYS A 228 12.23 -4.78 14.97
CA LYS A 228 12.46 -5.73 16.08
C LYS A 228 11.84 -5.24 17.38
N ARG A 229 12.10 -3.97 17.78
CA ARG A 229 11.52 -3.40 18.99
C ARG A 229 10.00 -3.40 18.98
N VAL A 230 9.38 -3.10 17.81
CA VAL A 230 7.93 -3.15 17.65
C VAL A 230 7.42 -4.58 17.79
N VAL A 231 8.03 -5.55 17.11
CA VAL A 231 7.63 -6.97 17.20
C VAL A 231 7.77 -7.50 18.61
N ASP A 232 8.89 -7.21 19.28
CA ASP A 232 9.15 -7.66 20.65
C ASP A 232 8.23 -6.99 21.67
N TYR A 233 7.77 -5.77 21.41
CA TYR A 233 6.84 -5.06 22.29
C TYR A 233 5.43 -5.67 22.31
N TYR A 234 5.04 -6.39 21.24
CA TYR A 234 3.74 -7.06 21.11
C TYR A 234 3.91 -8.59 21.14
N PRO A 235 3.98 -9.22 22.31
CA PRO A 235 4.30 -10.65 22.45
C PRO A 235 3.37 -11.59 21.68
N LYS A 236 2.10 -11.21 21.52
CA LYS A 236 1.07 -11.99 20.79
C LYS A 236 0.82 -11.43 19.39
N ILE A 237 1.82 -10.79 18.78
CA ILE A 237 1.67 -10.25 17.43
C ILE A 237 1.42 -11.39 16.45
N TYR A 238 0.36 -11.26 15.68
CA TYR A 238 0.07 -12.06 14.50
C TYR A 238 -0.23 -11.07 13.37
N GLY A 239 0.68 -10.96 12.41
CA GLY A 239 0.60 -9.83 11.50
C GLY A 239 1.34 -9.97 10.19
N ILE A 240 1.09 -8.98 9.31
CA ILE A 240 1.76 -8.85 8.03
C ILE A 240 2.69 -7.64 8.07
N ILE A 241 3.92 -7.83 7.60
CA ILE A 241 4.93 -6.78 7.39
C ILE A 241 4.99 -6.49 5.89
N PHE A 242 4.54 -5.32 5.49
CA PHE A 242 4.56 -4.89 4.10
C PHE A 242 5.88 -4.22 3.74
N CYS A 243 6.55 -4.77 2.72
CA CYS A 243 7.74 -4.21 2.09
C CYS A 243 7.43 -3.74 0.66
N ARG A 244 8.22 -2.80 0.13
CA ARG A 244 7.98 -2.24 -1.20
C ARG A 244 8.43 -3.15 -2.34
N THR A 245 9.53 -3.87 -2.15
CA THR A 245 10.15 -4.67 -3.20
C THR A 245 10.32 -6.12 -2.76
N ARG A 246 10.39 -7.03 -3.75
CA ARG A 246 10.64 -8.45 -3.51
C ARG A 246 11.95 -8.70 -2.75
N MET A 247 13.01 -7.97 -3.13
CA MET A 247 14.31 -8.04 -2.46
C MET A 247 14.22 -7.62 -0.99
N GLU A 248 13.60 -6.46 -0.71
CA GLU A 248 13.41 -5.99 0.67
C GLU A 248 12.57 -6.97 1.49
N THR A 249 11.55 -7.58 0.87
CA THR A 249 10.70 -8.61 1.51
C THR A 249 11.54 -9.81 1.94
N GLN A 250 12.35 -10.36 1.04
CA GLN A 250 13.20 -11.51 1.34
C GLN A 250 14.26 -11.15 2.39
N GLU A 251 14.94 -10.00 2.23
CA GLU A 251 15.95 -9.54 3.18
C GLU A 251 15.39 -9.38 4.60
N VAL A 252 14.24 -8.72 4.75
CA VAL A 252 13.60 -8.53 6.07
C VAL A 252 13.16 -9.87 6.67
N ALA A 253 12.63 -10.79 5.88
CA ALA A 253 12.25 -12.11 6.35
C ALA A 253 13.48 -12.92 6.82
N ASP A 254 14.55 -12.94 6.02
CA ASP A 254 15.79 -13.64 6.36
C ASP A 254 16.43 -13.09 7.64
N LEU A 255 16.39 -11.76 7.82
CA LEU A 255 16.87 -11.11 9.02
C LEU A 255 16.04 -11.52 10.25
N LEU A 256 14.71 -11.54 10.14
CA LEU A 256 13.82 -11.97 11.22
C LEU A 256 14.03 -13.45 11.57
N ILE A 257 14.11 -14.34 10.58
CA ILE A 257 14.37 -15.78 10.78
C ILE A 257 15.71 -15.98 11.47
N ARG A 258 16.76 -15.30 11.02
CA ARG A 258 18.10 -15.37 11.62
C ARG A 258 18.09 -14.92 13.08
N ASP A 259 17.27 -13.92 13.40
CA ASP A 259 17.13 -13.40 14.77
C ASP A 259 16.14 -14.22 15.62
N GLY A 260 15.64 -15.36 15.10
CA GLY A 260 14.81 -16.33 15.84
C GLY A 260 13.31 -16.07 15.79
N TYR A 261 12.84 -15.15 14.95
CA TYR A 261 11.39 -14.92 14.77
C TYR A 261 10.77 -15.95 13.85
N ASN A 262 9.55 -16.34 14.16
CA ASN A 262 8.75 -17.19 13.29
C ASN A 262 8.13 -16.37 12.16
N ALA A 263 8.92 -16.16 11.10
CA ALA A 263 8.59 -15.33 9.95
C ALA A 263 8.76 -16.09 8.64
N GLU A 264 7.97 -15.76 7.62
CA GLU A 264 8.11 -16.25 6.25
C GLU A 264 7.92 -15.11 5.24
N ALA A 265 8.62 -15.21 4.09
CA ALA A 265 8.48 -14.27 2.99
C ALA A 265 7.35 -14.67 2.04
N LEU A 266 6.65 -13.66 1.48
CA LEU A 266 5.64 -13.85 0.44
C LEU A 266 5.80 -12.79 -0.66
N HIS A 267 6.34 -13.19 -1.81
CA HIS A 267 6.58 -12.30 -2.96
C HIS A 267 6.52 -13.03 -4.29
N GLY A 268 6.58 -12.28 -5.38
CA GLY A 268 6.36 -12.80 -6.73
C GLY A 268 7.44 -13.73 -7.28
N ASP A 269 8.62 -13.85 -6.65
CA ASP A 269 9.69 -14.75 -7.08
C ASP A 269 9.52 -16.17 -6.51
N LEU A 270 8.61 -16.35 -5.54
CA LEU A 270 8.26 -17.67 -5.04
C LEU A 270 7.44 -18.45 -6.06
N SER A 271 7.73 -19.73 -6.20
CA SER A 271 6.87 -20.65 -6.96
C SER A 271 5.47 -20.72 -6.32
N GLN A 272 4.48 -21.10 -7.11
CA GLN A 272 3.11 -21.17 -6.61
C GLN A 272 2.96 -22.15 -5.44
N ALA A 273 3.64 -23.29 -5.52
CA ALA A 273 3.63 -24.29 -4.44
C ALA A 273 4.22 -23.72 -3.12
N GLN A 274 5.28 -22.93 -3.22
CA GLN A 274 5.85 -22.26 -2.05
C GLN A 274 4.88 -21.23 -1.46
N ARG A 275 4.24 -20.42 -2.31
CA ARG A 275 3.23 -19.44 -1.86
C ARG A 275 2.05 -20.13 -1.16
N ASP A 276 1.52 -21.20 -1.75
CA ASP A 276 0.41 -21.96 -1.17
C ASP A 276 0.81 -22.55 0.20
N LEU A 277 2.03 -23.10 0.32
CA LEU A 277 2.56 -23.64 1.57
C LEU A 277 2.75 -22.56 2.64
N THR A 278 3.37 -21.43 2.28
CA THR A 278 3.53 -20.27 3.19
C THR A 278 2.18 -19.79 3.70
N MET A 279 1.20 -19.65 2.82
CA MET A 279 -0.14 -19.23 3.19
C MET A 279 -0.86 -20.24 4.07
N GLN A 280 -0.71 -21.53 3.80
CA GLN A 280 -1.26 -22.58 4.65
C GLN A 280 -0.70 -22.53 6.07
N LYS A 281 0.62 -22.42 6.21
CA LYS A 281 1.27 -22.30 7.53
C LYS A 281 0.82 -21.05 8.27
N PHE A 282 0.70 -19.92 7.57
CA PHE A 282 0.24 -18.66 8.14
C PHE A 282 -1.20 -18.78 8.64
N ARG A 283 -2.15 -19.26 7.85
CA ARG A 283 -3.54 -19.49 8.28
C ARG A 283 -3.68 -20.47 9.45
N GLN A 284 -2.77 -21.43 9.56
CA GLN A 284 -2.73 -22.39 10.68
C GLN A 284 -2.01 -21.83 11.92
N HIS A 285 -1.67 -20.54 11.95
CA HIS A 285 -0.91 -19.89 13.04
C HIS A 285 0.45 -20.54 13.31
N ARG A 286 0.99 -21.31 12.35
CA ARG A 286 2.34 -21.88 12.44
C ARG A 286 3.42 -20.85 12.12
N THR A 287 3.09 -19.81 11.38
CA THR A 287 3.92 -18.63 11.11
C THR A 287 3.27 -17.42 11.78
N GLN A 288 4.06 -16.67 12.55
CA GLN A 288 3.57 -15.50 13.31
C GLN A 288 3.60 -14.21 12.47
N LEU A 289 4.65 -14.05 11.66
CA LEU A 289 4.90 -12.86 10.88
C LEU A 289 5.01 -13.21 9.38
N LEU A 290 4.16 -12.64 8.57
CA LEU A 290 4.25 -12.75 7.12
C LEU A 290 4.89 -11.49 6.55
N VAL A 291 6.05 -11.58 5.94
CA VAL A 291 6.70 -10.45 5.26
C VAL A 291 6.31 -10.48 3.79
N ALA A 292 5.61 -9.47 3.30
CA ALA A 292 4.99 -9.54 1.97
C ALA A 292 5.11 -8.23 1.17
N THR A 293 5.07 -8.37 -0.17
CA THR A 293 4.83 -7.25 -1.08
C THR A 293 3.32 -6.99 -1.21
N ASP A 294 2.92 -5.77 -1.60
CA ASP A 294 1.51 -5.43 -1.84
C ASP A 294 0.84 -6.43 -2.77
N VAL A 295 1.45 -6.71 -3.92
CA VAL A 295 0.89 -7.61 -4.94
C VAL A 295 0.71 -9.04 -4.41
N ALA A 296 1.65 -9.54 -3.62
CA ALA A 296 1.58 -10.90 -3.08
C ALA A 296 0.58 -11.03 -1.92
N ALA A 297 0.35 -9.96 -1.18
CA ALA A 297 -0.58 -9.93 -0.06
C ALA A 297 -2.02 -9.55 -0.45
N ARG A 298 -2.26 -9.21 -1.73
CA ARG A 298 -3.61 -8.95 -2.25
C ARG A 298 -4.44 -10.23 -2.28
N GLY A 299 -5.71 -10.10 -1.97
CA GLY A 299 -6.62 -11.24 -1.94
C GLY A 299 -6.32 -12.26 -0.85
N LEU A 300 -5.44 -11.95 0.10
CA LEU A 300 -5.24 -12.80 1.26
C LEU A 300 -6.45 -12.70 2.18
N ASP A 301 -7.16 -13.80 2.29
CA ASP A 301 -8.17 -13.99 3.31
C ASP A 301 -7.48 -14.58 4.54
N VAL A 302 -7.11 -13.69 5.43
CA VAL A 302 -6.56 -14.04 6.74
C VAL A 302 -7.30 -13.20 7.76
N ASP A 303 -8.06 -13.87 8.58
CA ASP A 303 -8.74 -13.28 9.71
C ASP A 303 -7.79 -13.16 10.91
N GLU A 304 -8.20 -12.35 11.88
CA GLU A 304 -7.56 -12.21 13.19
C GLU A 304 -6.17 -11.58 13.20
N LEU A 305 -5.76 -10.90 12.11
CA LEU A 305 -4.52 -10.14 12.17
C LEU A 305 -4.60 -9.06 13.24
N THR A 306 -3.70 -9.14 14.22
CA THR A 306 -3.60 -8.14 15.29
C THR A 306 -2.93 -6.86 14.80
N HIS A 307 -1.94 -7.02 13.91
CA HIS A 307 -1.12 -5.91 13.44
C HIS A 307 -0.86 -5.97 11.93
N VAL A 308 -0.82 -4.81 11.34
CA VAL A 308 -0.25 -4.57 10.00
C VAL A 308 0.95 -3.64 10.19
N ILE A 309 2.13 -4.06 9.74
CA ILE A 309 3.35 -3.25 9.84
C ILE A 309 3.76 -2.81 8.42
N ASN A 310 3.81 -1.51 8.20
CA ASN A 310 4.37 -0.95 6.98
C ASN A 310 5.86 -0.68 7.19
N TYR A 311 6.71 -1.52 6.60
CA TYR A 311 8.15 -1.30 6.56
C TYR A 311 8.47 -0.26 5.48
N GLY A 312 8.02 0.96 5.71
CA GLY A 312 7.91 2.07 4.78
C GLY A 312 6.50 2.22 4.19
N LEU A 313 6.09 3.47 3.97
CA LEU A 313 4.78 3.77 3.39
C LEU A 313 4.74 3.33 1.92
N PRO A 314 3.60 2.88 1.40
CA PRO A 314 3.45 2.54 -0.01
C PRO A 314 3.68 3.77 -0.89
N ASP A 315 3.99 3.53 -2.16
CA ASP A 315 4.18 4.62 -3.12
C ASP A 315 2.84 5.26 -3.47
N ASP A 316 1.82 4.45 -3.64
CA ASP A 316 0.44 4.86 -3.80
C ASP A 316 -0.29 4.88 -2.46
N VAL A 317 -1.02 5.96 -2.21
CA VAL A 317 -1.74 6.20 -0.95
C VAL A 317 -2.91 5.23 -0.78
N GLU A 318 -3.57 4.85 -1.87
CA GLU A 318 -4.69 3.89 -1.84
C GLU A 318 -4.27 2.53 -1.31
N ASN A 319 -3.06 2.08 -1.66
CA ASN A 319 -2.50 0.84 -1.12
C ASN A 319 -2.39 0.84 0.41
N TYR A 320 -2.28 2.01 1.07
CA TYR A 320 -2.28 2.07 2.52
C TYR A 320 -3.61 1.60 3.12
N THR A 321 -4.72 1.98 2.53
CA THR A 321 -6.06 1.55 2.95
C THR A 321 -6.22 0.03 2.83
N HIS A 322 -5.78 -0.54 1.69
CA HIS A 322 -5.80 -1.98 1.45
C HIS A 322 -4.90 -2.77 2.41
N ARG A 323 -3.72 -2.22 2.77
CA ARG A 323 -2.83 -2.82 3.77
C ARG A 323 -3.47 -2.79 5.16
N SER A 324 -3.89 -1.60 5.62
CA SER A 324 -4.47 -1.42 6.95
C SER A 324 -5.78 -2.19 7.12
N GLY A 325 -6.57 -2.35 6.06
CA GLY A 325 -7.79 -3.17 6.05
C GLY A 325 -7.57 -4.68 6.19
N ARG A 326 -6.32 -5.16 6.32
CA ARG A 326 -6.03 -6.56 6.68
C ARG A 326 -6.18 -6.82 8.18
N THR A 327 -6.29 -5.79 9.00
CA THR A 327 -6.58 -5.90 10.45
C THR A 327 -7.86 -5.12 10.78
N GLY A 328 -8.38 -5.28 11.97
CA GLY A 328 -9.60 -4.60 12.42
C GLY A 328 -10.90 -5.11 11.77
N ARG A 329 -10.92 -6.35 11.28
CA ARG A 329 -12.09 -6.99 10.66
C ARG A 329 -13.06 -7.55 11.69
N ALA A 330 -14.31 -7.77 11.26
CA ALA A 330 -15.38 -8.38 12.06
C ALA A 330 -15.58 -7.72 13.44
N GLY A 331 -15.49 -6.38 13.52
CA GLY A 331 -15.65 -5.63 14.76
C GLY A 331 -14.48 -5.71 15.75
N LYS A 332 -13.42 -6.47 15.45
CA LYS A 332 -12.19 -6.53 16.26
C LYS A 332 -11.35 -5.27 16.09
N ARG A 333 -10.59 -4.90 17.11
CA ARG A 333 -9.64 -3.79 17.03
C ARG A 333 -8.32 -4.26 16.41
N GLY A 334 -7.76 -3.46 15.51
CA GLY A 334 -6.48 -3.71 14.85
C GLY A 334 -5.51 -2.54 15.00
N THR A 335 -4.23 -2.78 14.76
CA THR A 335 -3.21 -1.73 14.77
C THR A 335 -2.41 -1.75 13.47
N SER A 336 -2.36 -0.59 12.80
CA SER A 336 -1.53 -0.36 11.62
C SER A 336 -0.33 0.51 12.00
N ILE A 337 0.85 -0.08 11.96
CA ILE A 337 2.11 0.54 12.35
C ILE A 337 2.91 0.88 11.09
N SER A 338 3.46 2.10 11.02
CA SER A 338 4.31 2.52 9.92
C SER A 338 5.70 2.92 10.42
N ILE A 339 6.74 2.24 9.97
CA ILE A 339 8.14 2.58 10.27
C ILE A 339 8.67 3.43 9.12
N ILE A 340 8.78 4.72 9.34
CA ILE A 340 9.06 5.72 8.29
C ILE A 340 10.35 6.51 8.55
N HIS A 341 10.94 7.02 7.49
CA HIS A 341 12.04 7.99 7.60
C HIS A 341 11.55 9.42 7.32
N LEU A 342 12.36 10.43 7.65
CA LEU A 342 12.00 11.85 7.54
C LEU A 342 11.42 12.28 6.18
N ARG A 343 11.89 11.68 5.07
CA ARG A 343 11.40 12.02 3.72
C ARG A 343 9.96 11.55 3.48
N GLU A 344 9.49 10.53 4.21
CA GLU A 344 8.13 9.97 4.08
C GLU A 344 7.11 10.71 4.94
N ARG A 345 7.54 11.59 5.86
CA ARG A 345 6.64 12.34 6.74
C ARG A 345 5.56 13.14 5.99
N GLY A 346 5.89 13.63 4.78
CA GLY A 346 4.92 14.31 3.92
C GLY A 346 3.77 13.40 3.45
N LYS A 347 4.08 12.11 3.18
CA LYS A 347 3.08 11.12 2.77
C LYS A 347 2.06 10.82 3.88
N VAL A 348 2.48 10.83 5.16
CA VAL A 348 1.57 10.62 6.30
C VAL A 348 0.39 11.59 6.23
N ARG A 349 0.64 12.88 6.02
CA ARG A 349 -0.41 13.90 5.93
C ARG A 349 -1.38 13.67 4.75
N ILE A 350 -0.88 13.12 3.66
CA ILE A 350 -1.71 12.80 2.49
C ILE A 350 -2.60 11.59 2.83
N ILE A 351 -2.01 10.55 3.44
CA ILE A 351 -2.75 9.36 3.88
C ILE A 351 -3.83 9.75 4.90
N GLU A 352 -3.51 10.58 5.91
CA GLU A 352 -4.48 11.09 6.90
C GLU A 352 -5.71 11.72 6.25
N LYS A 353 -5.51 12.47 5.16
CA LYS A 353 -6.63 13.09 4.42
C LYS A 353 -7.49 12.07 3.69
N VAL A 354 -6.87 11.03 3.15
CA VAL A 354 -7.57 9.97 2.40
C VAL A 354 -8.36 9.07 3.32
N ILE A 355 -7.75 8.63 4.44
CA ILE A 355 -8.41 7.72 5.37
C ILE A 355 -9.35 8.43 6.37
N GLY A 356 -9.35 9.78 6.41
CA GLY A 356 -10.15 10.56 7.35
C GLY A 356 -9.68 10.50 8.82
N LYS A 357 -8.54 9.86 9.10
CA LYS A 357 -8.00 9.65 10.45
C LYS A 357 -6.59 10.18 10.60
N LYS A 358 -6.25 10.57 11.82
CA LYS A 358 -4.89 11.00 12.16
C LYS A 358 -4.07 9.83 12.66
N PHE A 359 -2.79 9.87 12.32
CA PHE A 359 -1.82 8.96 12.88
C PHE A 359 -1.35 9.44 14.25
N GLU A 360 -1.20 8.51 15.16
CA GLU A 360 -0.47 8.73 16.40
C GLU A 360 1.03 8.70 16.16
N VAL A 361 1.74 9.66 16.73
CA VAL A 361 3.22 9.66 16.70
C VAL A 361 3.71 8.72 17.78
N GLY A 362 4.20 7.54 17.38
CA GLY A 362 4.74 6.57 18.31
C GLY A 362 6.14 6.94 18.78
N VAL A 363 6.40 6.68 20.05
CA VAL A 363 7.74 6.61 20.62
C VAL A 363 8.16 5.16 20.64
N LEU A 364 9.35 4.85 20.07
CA LEU A 364 9.82 3.46 20.08
C LEU A 364 9.94 2.95 21.51
N PRO A 365 9.44 1.74 21.79
CA PRO A 365 9.52 1.14 23.13
C PRO A 365 10.97 1.06 23.62
N GLU A 366 11.16 1.39 24.87
CA GLU A 366 12.48 1.24 25.50
C GLU A 366 12.82 -0.23 25.76
N PRO A 367 14.10 -0.60 25.74
CA PRO A 367 14.55 -1.97 26.03
C PRO A 367 13.96 -2.54 27.33
N GLN A 368 13.88 -1.74 28.38
CA GLN A 368 13.37 -2.16 29.67
C GLN A 368 11.86 -2.48 29.64
N GLU A 369 11.07 -1.67 28.92
CA GLU A 369 9.62 -1.92 28.74
C GLU A 369 9.37 -3.21 27.97
N ILE A 370 10.16 -3.45 26.91
CA ILE A 370 10.07 -4.66 26.10
C ILE A 370 10.39 -5.88 26.98
N CYS A 371 11.51 -5.84 27.71
CA CYS A 371 11.91 -6.93 28.61
C CYS A 371 10.83 -7.22 29.66
N THR A 372 10.25 -6.18 30.25
CA THR A 372 9.19 -6.32 31.27
C THR A 372 7.95 -7.02 30.67
N LYS A 373 7.47 -6.59 29.50
CA LYS A 373 6.29 -7.21 28.85
C LYS A 373 6.53 -8.66 28.47
N GLN A 374 7.70 -8.96 27.91
CA GLN A 374 8.03 -10.33 27.51
C GLN A 374 8.18 -11.24 28.72
N LEU A 375 8.80 -10.74 29.79
CA LEU A 375 8.96 -11.52 31.02
C LEU A 375 7.60 -11.84 31.66
N TYR A 376 6.72 -10.85 31.78
CA TYR A 376 5.37 -11.09 32.32
C TYR A 376 4.60 -12.10 31.48
N ARG A 377 4.73 -12.05 30.14
CA ARG A 377 4.13 -13.05 29.26
C ARG A 377 4.61 -14.46 29.59
N VAL A 378 5.92 -14.65 29.71
CA VAL A 378 6.48 -15.97 30.06
C VAL A 378 5.97 -16.45 31.40
N MET A 379 5.83 -15.54 32.38
CA MET A 379 5.26 -15.89 33.70
C MET A 379 3.77 -16.25 33.62
N ASP A 380 2.97 -15.50 32.83
CA ASP A 380 1.57 -15.81 32.60
C ASP A 380 1.38 -17.16 31.87
N GLU A 381 2.29 -17.49 30.96
CA GLU A 381 2.27 -18.77 30.24
C GLU A 381 2.60 -19.91 31.21
N LEU A 382 3.62 -19.74 32.09
CA LEU A 382 3.97 -20.71 33.13
C LEU A 382 2.83 -20.94 34.12
N GLU A 383 2.12 -19.88 34.53
CA GLU A 383 0.96 -19.97 35.42
C GLU A 383 -0.18 -20.80 34.84
N ARG A 384 -0.35 -20.74 33.52
CA ARG A 384 -1.46 -21.39 32.80
C ARG A 384 -1.17 -22.79 32.30
N ILE A 385 0.08 -23.29 32.50
CA ILE A 385 0.43 -24.65 32.08
C ILE A 385 -0.37 -25.65 32.93
N GLU A 386 -1.24 -26.41 32.26
CA GLU A 386 -1.85 -27.58 32.83
C GLU A 386 -0.82 -28.70 32.91
N VAL A 387 -0.50 -29.10 34.13
CA VAL A 387 0.50 -30.14 34.39
C VAL A 387 -0.18 -31.51 34.35
N ASP A 388 0.19 -32.35 33.38
CA ASP A 388 -0.23 -33.76 33.39
C ASP A 388 0.61 -34.53 34.44
N GLU A 389 0.09 -34.56 35.64
CA GLU A 389 0.76 -35.24 36.77
C GLU A 389 1.03 -36.72 36.48
N THR A 390 0.21 -37.39 35.68
CA THR A 390 0.36 -38.80 35.38
C THR A 390 1.60 -39.12 34.57
N GLN A 391 1.97 -38.24 33.64
CA GLN A 391 3.16 -38.39 32.81
C GLN A 391 4.46 -38.07 33.57
N ILE A 392 4.44 -37.08 34.48
CA ILE A 392 5.66 -36.62 35.15
C ILE A 392 5.87 -37.25 36.50
N ALA A 393 4.81 -37.81 37.17
CA ALA A 393 4.90 -38.41 38.50
C ALA A 393 6.07 -39.40 38.67
N PRO A 394 6.42 -40.27 37.73
CA PRO A 394 7.54 -41.21 37.89
C PRO A 394 8.90 -40.52 38.07
N PHE A 395 9.06 -39.31 37.53
CA PHE A 395 10.33 -38.58 37.53
C PHE A 395 10.44 -37.56 38.66
N LEU A 396 9.32 -37.14 39.25
CA LEU A 396 9.27 -36.08 40.26
C LEU A 396 10.10 -36.39 41.53
N PRO A 397 10.10 -37.62 42.08
CA PRO A 397 10.86 -37.90 43.32
C PRO A 397 12.37 -37.65 43.16
N GLU A 398 12.94 -38.03 42.03
CA GLU A 398 14.37 -37.81 41.78
C GLU A 398 14.67 -36.34 41.47
N ILE A 399 13.78 -35.66 40.76
CA ILE A 399 13.89 -34.22 40.45
C ILE A 399 13.84 -33.43 41.78
N PHE A 400 12.88 -33.71 42.65
CA PHE A 400 12.76 -33.04 43.93
C PHE A 400 14.01 -33.27 44.81
N ARG A 401 14.49 -34.49 44.91
CA ARG A 401 15.73 -34.80 45.67
C ARG A 401 16.93 -34.01 45.14
N LYS A 402 17.03 -33.87 43.80
CA LYS A 402 18.14 -33.14 43.15
C LYS A 402 18.07 -31.65 43.35
N LEU A 403 16.85 -31.09 43.47
CA LEU A 403 16.59 -29.66 43.57
C LEU A 403 16.23 -29.21 44.99
N ASP A 404 16.21 -30.11 46.00
CA ASP A 404 15.79 -29.85 47.38
C ASP A 404 16.58 -28.74 48.09
N TRP A 405 17.83 -28.53 47.67
CA TRP A 405 18.70 -27.48 48.18
C TRP A 405 18.37 -26.08 47.62
N LEU A 406 17.49 -25.97 46.63
CA LEU A 406 17.08 -24.71 46.03
C LEU A 406 15.82 -24.16 46.70
N THR A 407 15.87 -22.87 47.02
CA THR A 407 14.66 -22.16 47.44
C THR A 407 13.73 -21.94 46.27
N LYS A 408 12.45 -21.69 46.53
CA LYS A 408 11.50 -21.27 45.50
C LYS A 408 12.01 -20.07 44.72
N GLU A 409 12.64 -19.11 45.39
CA GLU A 409 13.23 -17.92 44.81
C GLU A 409 14.38 -18.28 43.85
N ASP A 410 15.27 -19.19 44.24
CA ASP A 410 16.38 -19.65 43.40
C ASP A 410 15.88 -20.37 42.15
N LEU A 411 14.81 -21.15 42.28
CA LEU A 411 14.18 -21.85 41.15
C LEU A 411 13.59 -20.86 40.15
N VAL A 412 12.86 -19.85 40.62
CA VAL A 412 12.31 -18.79 39.79
C VAL A 412 13.43 -18.02 39.06
N LYS A 413 14.49 -17.63 39.77
CA LYS A 413 15.66 -16.96 39.17
C LYS A 413 16.29 -17.79 38.06
N ARG A 414 16.42 -19.11 38.25
CA ARG A 414 16.98 -20.03 37.25
C ARG A 414 16.07 -20.20 36.03
N ILE A 415 14.76 -20.31 36.24
CA ILE A 415 13.77 -20.37 35.17
C ILE A 415 13.85 -19.08 34.32
N VAL A 416 13.80 -17.92 34.97
CA VAL A 416 13.92 -16.63 34.30
C VAL A 416 15.24 -16.52 33.53
N SER A 417 16.36 -16.94 34.17
CA SER A 417 17.67 -16.87 33.48
C SER A 417 17.76 -17.82 32.29
N ARG A 418 17.16 -19.00 32.36
CA ARG A 418 17.16 -19.99 31.31
C ARG A 418 16.28 -19.56 30.11
N GLU A 419 15.04 -19.20 30.41
CA GLU A 419 14.04 -18.87 29.34
C GLU A 419 14.26 -17.49 28.77
N PHE A 420 14.80 -16.54 29.53
CA PHE A 420 14.85 -15.14 29.19
C PHE A 420 16.27 -14.55 29.12
N GLY A 421 17.30 -15.31 29.51
CA GLY A 421 18.68 -14.82 29.62
C GLY A 421 19.23 -14.27 28.29
N HIS A 422 19.00 -14.95 27.18
CA HIS A 422 19.43 -14.47 25.85
C HIS A 422 18.74 -13.15 25.43
N PHE A 423 17.47 -13.02 25.74
CA PHE A 423 16.70 -11.82 25.45
C PHE A 423 17.16 -10.61 26.26
N LEU A 424 17.39 -10.81 27.56
CA LEU A 424 17.96 -9.78 28.44
C LEU A 424 19.36 -9.36 28.00
N GLN A 425 20.21 -10.30 27.60
CA GLN A 425 21.57 -10.03 27.15
C GLN A 425 21.56 -9.23 25.82
N TYR A 426 20.63 -9.56 24.91
CA TYR A 426 20.46 -8.80 23.67
C TYR A 426 20.08 -7.35 23.96
N TYR A 427 19.05 -7.12 24.81
CA TYR A 427 18.57 -5.77 25.10
C TYR A 427 19.48 -4.96 26.01
N ALA A 428 20.29 -5.60 26.87
CA ALA A 428 21.33 -4.92 27.66
C ALA A 428 22.40 -4.27 26.76
N ASN A 429 22.67 -4.87 25.58
CA ASN A 429 23.67 -4.38 24.63
C ASN A 429 23.02 -3.78 23.35
N ALA A 430 21.69 -3.62 23.33
CA ALA A 430 21.00 -3.13 22.15
C ALA A 430 21.38 -1.66 21.83
N PRO A 431 21.70 -1.33 20.56
CA PRO A 431 22.05 0.02 20.19
C PRO A 431 20.88 0.99 20.44
N GLU A 432 21.20 2.18 20.92
CA GLU A 432 20.23 3.25 21.03
C GLU A 432 19.74 3.68 19.63
N ILE A 433 18.43 3.83 19.49
CA ILE A 433 17.81 4.34 18.26
C ILE A 433 17.45 5.80 18.49
N GLU A 434 18.24 6.70 17.92
CA GLU A 434 17.92 8.11 17.94
C GLU A 434 16.71 8.39 17.03
N GLN A 435 15.61 8.81 17.62
CA GLN A 435 14.47 9.30 16.84
C GLN A 435 14.77 10.70 16.31
N PRO A 436 14.64 10.95 14.99
CA PRO A 436 14.82 12.28 14.44
C PRO A 436 13.82 13.24 15.09
N LYS A 437 14.29 14.26 15.80
CA LYS A 437 13.43 15.30 16.39
C LYS A 437 12.68 15.98 15.25
N GLY A 438 11.40 15.71 15.12
CA GLY A 438 10.51 16.44 14.23
C GLY A 438 10.45 17.88 14.68
N GLY A 439 11.12 18.80 13.96
CA GLY A 439 11.04 20.21 14.26
C GLY A 439 9.58 20.66 14.30
N ARG A 440 9.08 20.96 15.49
CA ARG A 440 7.86 21.74 15.66
C ARG A 440 8.11 23.12 15.04
N ASP A 441 7.23 23.53 14.16
CA ASP A 441 7.08 24.93 13.79
C ASP A 441 6.56 25.73 15.02
N ASP A 442 7.41 25.92 16.02
CA ASP A 442 7.23 26.93 17.05
C ASP A 442 8.04 28.16 16.68
N LYS A 443 7.57 28.89 15.66
CA LYS A 443 7.95 30.27 15.47
C LYS A 443 6.97 31.17 16.24
N LYS A 444 7.22 31.31 17.54
CA LYS A 444 6.92 32.55 18.29
C LYS A 444 7.82 32.63 19.50
N GLY A 445 8.75 33.57 19.45
CA GLY A 445 9.37 34.19 20.60
C GLY A 445 10.68 33.63 21.09
N ALA A 446 11.79 34.09 20.53
CA ALA A 446 12.92 34.69 21.28
C ALA A 446 14.05 35.00 20.25
N LYS A 447 14.20 36.27 19.96
CA LYS A 447 15.44 36.82 19.41
C LYS A 447 16.52 36.67 20.48
N ALA A 448 17.46 35.72 20.24
CA ALA A 448 18.74 35.76 20.87
C ALA A 448 19.78 35.53 19.76
N ASP A 449 20.65 36.47 19.60
CA ASP A 449 21.76 36.55 18.68
C ASP A 449 22.59 35.27 18.65
N ARG A 450 22.54 34.56 17.52
CA ARG A 450 23.59 33.62 17.11
C ARG A 450 23.94 33.94 15.67
N PRO A 451 25.23 33.98 15.32
CA PRO A 451 25.66 34.39 14.00
C PRO A 451 25.07 33.43 12.95
N ARG A 452 24.40 34.03 12.02
CA ARG A 452 23.80 33.45 10.81
C ARG A 452 24.89 32.76 10.00
N ARG A 453 25.05 31.44 10.18
CA ARG A 453 25.76 30.65 9.18
C ARG A 453 24.91 30.71 7.92
N GLU A 454 25.37 31.46 6.98
CA GLU A 454 24.85 31.52 5.62
C GLU A 454 24.72 30.10 5.09
N ARG A 455 23.49 29.73 4.69
CA ARG A 455 23.32 28.63 3.75
C ARG A 455 24.02 29.04 2.48
N GLY A 456 25.24 28.59 2.32
CA GLY A 456 26.00 28.78 1.11
C GLY A 456 25.14 28.33 -0.06
N ALA A 457 24.81 29.28 -0.92
CA ALA A 457 24.58 28.97 -2.31
C ALA A 457 25.73 28.03 -2.71
N SER A 458 25.40 26.94 -3.38
CA SER A 458 26.40 26.03 -3.92
C SER A 458 27.23 26.81 -4.93
N GLY A 459 28.28 27.43 -4.43
CA GLY A 459 29.36 27.95 -5.28
C GLY A 459 29.97 26.78 -6.05
N PRO A 460 30.69 27.07 -7.11
CA PRO A 460 31.36 26.06 -7.92
C PRO A 460 32.23 25.20 -7.01
N ARG A 461 31.89 23.90 -6.89
CA ARG A 461 32.72 22.94 -6.19
C ARG A 461 33.97 22.74 -7.00
N GLU A 462 35.12 22.73 -6.33
CA GLU A 462 36.40 22.40 -6.96
C GLU A 462 36.36 20.98 -7.55
N ALA A 463 36.97 20.79 -8.71
CA ALA A 463 37.11 19.49 -9.36
C ALA A 463 37.96 18.54 -8.51
N GLU A 464 37.78 17.24 -8.68
CA GLU A 464 38.65 16.24 -8.06
C GLU A 464 40.11 16.40 -8.56
N PRO A 465 41.12 16.11 -7.72
CA PRO A 465 42.51 16.21 -8.13
C PRO A 465 42.79 15.42 -9.42
N GLY A 466 43.34 16.08 -10.45
CA GLY A 466 43.62 15.49 -11.78
C GLY A 466 42.44 15.57 -12.76
N TYR A 467 41.31 16.17 -12.37
CA TYR A 467 40.15 16.38 -13.25
C TYR A 467 39.86 17.87 -13.43
N LYS A 468 39.36 18.22 -14.62
CA LYS A 468 38.87 19.56 -14.94
C LYS A 468 37.35 19.54 -15.07
N ARG A 469 36.70 20.46 -14.38
CA ARG A 469 35.24 20.61 -14.40
C ARG A 469 34.81 21.44 -15.60
N LEU A 470 33.87 20.89 -16.38
CA LEU A 470 33.30 21.51 -17.57
C LEU A 470 31.81 21.78 -17.36
N PHE A 471 31.36 22.88 -17.92
CA PHE A 471 29.95 23.30 -17.97
C PHE A 471 29.33 22.89 -19.30
N ILE A 472 28.06 22.49 -19.29
CA ILE A 472 27.24 22.28 -20.48
C ILE A 472 25.86 22.94 -20.28
N ASN A 473 25.35 23.64 -21.32
CA ASN A 473 24.10 24.41 -21.32
C ASN A 473 22.84 23.55 -21.47
N LEU A 474 22.89 22.28 -21.10
CA LEU A 474 21.78 21.33 -21.10
C LEU A 474 21.56 20.77 -19.71
N GLY A 475 20.29 20.65 -19.27
CA GLY A 475 19.94 20.20 -17.94
C GLY A 475 18.68 19.34 -17.90
N LYS A 476 18.16 19.09 -16.70
CA LYS A 476 16.98 18.23 -16.50
C LYS A 476 15.72 18.72 -17.25
N ARG A 477 15.57 20.03 -17.48
CA ARG A 477 14.45 20.59 -18.29
C ARG A 477 14.54 20.26 -19.77
N ASP A 478 15.73 19.92 -20.26
CA ASP A 478 15.96 19.50 -21.64
C ASP A 478 15.93 17.96 -21.75
N ASN A 479 15.44 17.24 -20.73
CA ASN A 479 15.49 15.79 -20.59
C ASN A 479 16.92 15.22 -20.73
N PHE A 480 17.93 16.01 -20.26
CA PHE A 480 19.33 15.70 -20.42
C PHE A 480 19.93 15.23 -19.07
N TYR A 481 20.30 13.96 -18.99
CA TYR A 481 20.76 13.27 -17.80
C TYR A 481 22.20 12.78 -17.97
N ALA A 482 22.77 12.14 -16.97
CA ALA A 482 24.16 11.69 -16.97
C ALA A 482 24.50 10.77 -18.16
N ARG A 483 23.58 9.89 -18.55
CA ARG A 483 23.76 8.98 -19.68
C ARG A 483 23.89 9.72 -21.00
N GLU A 484 23.10 10.78 -21.19
CA GLU A 484 23.12 11.62 -22.37
C GLU A 484 24.40 12.43 -22.49
N ILE A 485 24.97 12.89 -21.37
CA ILE A 485 26.28 13.57 -21.32
C ILE A 485 27.37 12.60 -21.78
N ILE A 486 27.43 11.39 -21.21
CA ILE A 486 28.40 10.35 -21.56
C ILE A 486 28.29 10.00 -23.06
N ASN A 487 27.09 9.78 -23.55
CA ASN A 487 26.85 9.46 -24.95
C ASN A 487 27.27 10.62 -25.87
N LEU A 488 27.02 11.87 -25.48
CA LEU A 488 27.37 13.04 -26.26
C LEU A 488 28.89 13.20 -26.34
N VAL A 489 29.60 13.07 -25.24
CA VAL A 489 31.07 13.13 -25.21
C VAL A 489 31.69 12.04 -26.09
N ASN A 490 31.25 10.79 -25.94
CA ASN A 490 31.72 9.64 -26.71
C ASN A 490 31.41 9.77 -28.22
N ARG A 491 30.38 10.51 -28.61
CA ARG A 491 30.00 10.74 -30.02
C ARG A 491 30.93 11.72 -30.73
N TYR A 492 31.43 12.72 -30.02
CA TYR A 492 32.23 13.79 -30.61
C TYR A 492 33.73 13.65 -30.39
N VAL A 493 34.15 12.94 -29.36
CA VAL A 493 35.55 12.71 -29.02
C VAL A 493 35.91 11.26 -29.37
N LYS A 494 36.91 11.09 -30.25
CA LYS A 494 37.40 9.75 -30.61
C LYS A 494 38.30 9.22 -29.49
N GLY A 495 37.95 8.09 -28.92
CA GLY A 495 38.64 7.45 -27.82
C GLY A 495 37.76 7.36 -26.57
N LYS A 496 38.16 6.55 -25.59
CA LYS A 496 37.46 6.42 -24.32
C LYS A 496 37.84 7.60 -23.42
N VAL A 497 36.91 8.55 -23.23
CA VAL A 497 37.10 9.64 -22.25
C VAL A 497 36.57 9.14 -20.91
N ASP A 498 37.42 9.21 -19.90
CA ASP A 498 37.02 8.88 -18.54
C ASP A 498 36.27 10.08 -17.95
N ILE A 499 34.94 9.89 -17.71
CA ILE A 499 34.09 10.95 -17.19
C ILE A 499 33.93 10.73 -15.68
N GLY A 500 34.47 11.67 -14.92
CA GLY A 500 34.37 11.68 -13.48
C GLY A 500 32.94 12.07 -13.02
N ARG A 501 32.87 12.93 -12.04
CA ARG A 501 31.63 13.34 -11.41
C ARG A 501 30.74 14.16 -12.35
N ILE A 502 29.42 13.90 -12.31
CA ILE A 502 28.39 14.62 -13.08
C ILE A 502 27.38 15.25 -12.12
N ASP A 503 27.24 16.58 -12.19
CA ASP A 503 26.24 17.34 -11.44
C ASP A 503 25.18 17.91 -12.38
N LEU A 504 23.92 17.51 -12.18
CA LEU A 504 22.79 17.89 -13.02
C LEU A 504 21.94 18.97 -12.35
N THR A 505 21.82 20.14 -12.98
CA THR A 505 20.91 21.20 -12.55
C THR A 505 19.67 21.28 -13.47
N ALA A 506 18.78 22.20 -13.19
CA ALA A 506 17.54 22.32 -13.97
C ALA A 506 17.79 22.78 -15.43
N ASN A 507 18.71 23.72 -15.66
CA ASN A 507 18.94 24.36 -16.94
C ASN A 507 20.32 24.08 -17.57
N CYS A 508 21.25 23.53 -16.79
CA CYS A 508 22.60 23.22 -17.22
C CYS A 508 23.13 22.02 -16.44
N SER A 509 24.31 21.51 -16.80
CA SER A 509 24.97 20.44 -16.08
C SER A 509 26.48 20.67 -16.04
N PHE A 510 27.12 20.01 -15.10
CA PHE A 510 28.58 20.05 -14.96
C PHE A 510 29.11 18.62 -14.96
N PHE A 511 30.23 18.39 -15.61
CA PHE A 511 30.90 17.09 -15.63
C PHE A 511 32.39 17.24 -15.58
N GLU A 512 33.08 16.25 -15.06
CA GLU A 512 34.51 16.26 -14.88
C GLU A 512 35.19 15.33 -15.89
N VAL A 513 36.29 15.79 -16.48
CA VAL A 513 37.11 14.99 -17.38
C VAL A 513 38.56 15.14 -16.96
N PRO A 514 39.43 14.16 -17.24
CA PRO A 514 40.88 14.28 -16.95
C PRO A 514 41.45 15.57 -17.53
N GLU A 515 42.28 16.25 -16.77
CA GLU A 515 42.80 17.57 -17.11
C GLU A 515 43.54 17.58 -18.47
N GLU A 516 44.22 16.48 -18.80
CA GLU A 516 44.90 16.25 -20.07
C GLU A 516 43.94 16.16 -21.27
N GLN A 517 42.74 15.63 -21.08
CA GLN A 517 41.73 15.44 -22.11
C GLN A 517 40.75 16.63 -22.26
N ALA A 518 40.70 17.52 -21.28
CA ALA A 518 39.79 18.65 -21.26
C ALA A 518 39.91 19.60 -22.49
N PRO A 519 41.11 19.96 -23.00
CA PRO A 519 41.23 20.81 -24.18
C PRO A 519 40.65 20.15 -25.44
N GLU A 520 40.83 18.86 -25.61
CA GLU A 520 40.29 18.11 -26.75
C GLU A 520 38.75 18.02 -26.69
N VAL A 521 38.21 17.74 -25.51
CA VAL A 521 36.75 17.70 -25.28
C VAL A 521 36.12 19.05 -25.61
N LEU A 522 36.69 20.16 -25.11
CA LEU A 522 36.20 21.52 -25.42
C LEU A 522 36.23 21.83 -26.92
N LYS A 523 37.34 21.49 -27.60
CA LYS A 523 37.50 21.74 -29.05
C LYS A 523 36.53 20.93 -29.90
N LYS A 524 36.34 19.66 -29.58
CA LYS A 524 35.48 18.76 -30.34
C LYS A 524 33.99 19.04 -30.09
N MET A 525 33.62 19.34 -28.84
CA MET A 525 32.24 19.63 -28.48
C MET A 525 31.79 21.05 -28.85
N ALA A 526 32.66 21.96 -29.25
CA ALA A 526 32.30 23.30 -29.75
C ALA A 526 31.32 23.27 -30.95
N LYS A 527 31.30 22.16 -31.71
CA LYS A 527 30.38 21.95 -32.86
C LYS A 527 29.21 21.02 -32.55
N ALA A 528 29.05 20.61 -31.29
CA ALA A 528 28.03 19.66 -30.92
C ALA A 528 26.60 20.27 -30.98
N LYS A 529 25.65 19.46 -31.42
CA LYS A 529 24.21 19.79 -31.43
C LYS A 529 23.42 18.63 -30.84
N VAL A 530 22.35 18.96 -30.11
CA VAL A 530 21.36 18.00 -29.60
C VAL A 530 19.99 18.46 -30.13
N GLY A 531 19.42 17.74 -31.09
CA GLY A 531 18.29 18.20 -31.89
C GLY A 531 18.67 19.49 -32.62
N ASP A 532 17.84 20.50 -32.57
CA ASP A 532 18.07 21.82 -33.18
C ASP A 532 18.87 22.79 -32.30
N ARG A 533 19.20 22.39 -31.06
CA ARG A 533 19.88 23.26 -30.10
C ARG A 533 21.40 23.09 -30.15
N LYS A 534 22.11 24.22 -30.24
CA LYS A 534 23.57 24.25 -30.19
C LYS A 534 24.03 23.98 -28.74
N VAL A 535 24.91 23.03 -28.57
CA VAL A 535 25.53 22.72 -27.28
C VAL A 535 26.70 23.70 -27.06
N VAL A 536 26.74 24.26 -25.86
CA VAL A 536 27.85 25.10 -25.40
C VAL A 536 28.54 24.39 -24.23
N VAL A 537 29.79 24.06 -24.40
CA VAL A 537 30.66 23.49 -23.34
C VAL A 537 31.76 24.47 -23.07
N ASP A 538 32.00 24.81 -21.80
CA ASP A 538 33.04 25.73 -21.37
C ASP A 538 33.68 25.28 -20.05
N GLY A 539 34.82 25.85 -19.68
CA GLY A 539 35.43 25.64 -18.36
C GLY A 539 34.57 26.29 -17.26
N ALA A 540 34.37 25.61 -16.14
CA ALA A 540 33.51 26.07 -15.05
C ALA A 540 33.96 27.37 -14.34
N GLU A 541 35.13 27.92 -14.69
CA GLU A 541 35.69 29.13 -14.09
C GLU A 541 35.05 30.44 -14.57
N ARG A 542 34.10 30.43 -15.53
CA ARG A 542 33.48 31.62 -16.13
C ARG A 542 32.00 31.80 -15.88
N GLU A 543 31.50 31.60 -14.65
CA GLU A 543 30.09 31.89 -14.29
C GLU A 543 29.81 33.38 -13.98
N GLY A 544 30.51 34.32 -14.55
CA GLY A 544 30.28 35.76 -14.27
C GLY A 544 29.69 36.59 -15.40
N SER A 545 29.56 36.10 -16.64
CA SER A 545 29.33 37.02 -17.78
C SER A 545 28.20 36.70 -18.78
N ALA A 546 27.52 35.54 -18.70
CA ALA A 546 26.49 35.20 -19.71
C ALA A 546 25.02 35.51 -19.30
N ASP A 547 24.73 35.66 -18.00
CA ASP A 547 23.33 35.86 -17.55
C ASP A 547 22.94 37.33 -17.37
N SER A 548 23.91 38.27 -17.49
CA SER A 548 23.61 39.72 -17.34
C SER A 548 23.28 40.44 -18.65
N ARG A 549 23.55 39.85 -19.83
CA ARG A 549 23.29 40.50 -21.12
C ARG A 549 21.89 40.16 -21.69
N ASP A 550 21.34 39.02 -21.39
CA ASP A 550 19.99 38.65 -21.87
C ASP A 550 18.85 39.21 -20.99
N ARG A 551 19.10 39.47 -19.70
CA ARG A 551 18.10 40.12 -18.84
C ARG A 551 17.90 41.61 -19.16
N ARG A 552 18.89 42.32 -19.71
CA ARG A 552 18.72 43.73 -20.14
C ARG A 552 17.95 43.88 -21.44
N LYS A 553 18.03 42.92 -22.37
CA LYS A 553 17.26 42.98 -23.65
C LYS A 553 15.79 42.58 -23.51
N HIS A 554 15.41 41.85 -22.46
CA HIS A 554 14.00 41.54 -22.16
C HIS A 554 13.33 42.56 -21.24
N ALA A 555 14.07 43.34 -20.46
CA ALA A 555 13.50 44.42 -19.62
C ALA A 555 13.10 45.64 -20.44
N ASP A 556 13.85 45.97 -21.49
CA ASP A 556 13.55 47.11 -22.36
C ASP A 556 12.41 46.87 -23.38
N ARG A 557 12.05 45.61 -23.67
CA ARG A 557 10.86 45.29 -24.49
C ARG A 557 9.54 45.29 -23.74
N ASN A 558 9.56 45.12 -22.43
CA ASN A 558 8.35 45.18 -21.60
C ASN A 558 8.04 46.57 -21.03
N ALA A 559 8.97 47.52 -21.12
CA ALA A 559 8.75 48.91 -20.71
C ALA A 559 8.09 49.77 -21.83
N ALA A 560 8.18 49.37 -23.09
CA ALA A 560 7.58 50.09 -24.21
C ALA A 560 6.11 49.71 -24.49
N GLY A 561 5.59 48.61 -23.88
CA GLY A 561 4.20 48.13 -24.08
C GLY A 561 3.17 48.63 -23.06
N ARG A 562 3.55 49.42 -22.07
CA ARG A 562 2.64 49.88 -21.00
C ARG A 562 2.29 51.35 -20.97
N ARG A 563 2.54 52.11 -22.04
CA ARG A 563 2.18 53.54 -22.15
C ARG A 563 1.06 53.86 -23.19
N GLY A 564 0.22 52.91 -23.55
CA GLY A 564 -0.77 53.08 -24.59
C GLY A 564 -2.22 52.68 -24.27
N ALA A 565 -2.64 52.59 -22.98
CA ALA A 565 -4.02 52.25 -22.70
C ALA A 565 -4.48 52.87 -21.35
N ALA A 566 -4.54 54.22 -21.33
CA ALA A 566 -5.25 54.95 -20.28
C ALA A 566 -5.85 56.21 -20.90
N ARG A 567 -7.06 56.11 -21.40
CA ARG A 567 -8.06 57.19 -21.57
C ARG A 567 -9.24 56.65 -22.36
N LYS A 568 -10.33 56.44 -21.67
CA LYS A 568 -11.73 56.78 -21.97
C LYS A 568 -12.64 55.83 -21.21
N GLY A 569 -13.47 56.42 -20.42
CA GLY A 569 -14.83 56.09 -20.27
C GLY A 569 -15.32 56.15 -18.83
N ASP A 570 -15.57 57.34 -18.40
CA ASP A 570 -16.31 57.77 -17.20
C ASP A 570 -17.82 57.57 -17.42
N GLU A 571 -18.54 57.57 -16.28
CA GLU A 571 -20.00 57.76 -16.12
C GLU A 571 -20.91 56.51 -16.10
N ARG A 572 -21.40 56.21 -14.93
CA ARG A 572 -22.77 56.40 -14.40
C ARG A 572 -22.99 55.52 -13.18
N ARG A 573 -23.15 56.18 -12.05
CA ARG A 573 -24.34 56.37 -11.19
C ARG A 573 -25.11 55.06 -10.94
N GLY A 574 -25.45 54.69 -9.77
CA GLY A 574 -25.63 55.33 -8.48
C GLY A 574 -26.59 54.51 -7.61
N ARG A 575 -26.51 54.79 -6.33
CA ARG A 575 -27.55 54.73 -5.28
C ARG A 575 -27.91 53.40 -4.64
N ARG A 576 -27.57 53.36 -3.36
CA ARG A 576 -28.45 53.29 -2.14
C ARG A 576 -28.95 51.89 -1.82
N ALA A 577 -29.10 51.49 -0.60
CA ALA A 577 -29.01 52.05 0.75
C ALA A 577 -29.00 50.90 1.75
N ASP A 578 -28.31 51.09 2.87
CA ASP A 578 -28.72 50.99 4.26
C ASP A 578 -29.62 49.83 4.72
N ASN A 579 -29.16 49.11 5.70
CA ASN A 579 -29.58 49.02 7.11
C ASN A 579 -28.93 47.78 7.73
N ALA A 580 -28.10 47.89 8.72
CA ALA A 580 -28.26 48.26 10.12
C ALA A 580 -29.00 47.20 10.94
N ASP A 581 -28.30 46.83 11.98
CA ASP A 581 -28.76 46.43 13.34
C ASP A 581 -29.22 44.98 13.58
N SER A 582 -28.65 44.34 14.47
CA SER A 582 -28.69 44.22 15.95
C SER A 582 -28.16 42.85 16.36
N ASP A 583 -27.16 42.76 17.05
CA ASP A 583 -26.77 42.78 18.48
C ASP A 583 -27.58 41.86 19.38
N GLN A 584 -26.83 41.24 20.27
CA GLN A 584 -27.17 40.66 21.56
C GLN A 584 -27.52 39.18 21.69
N SER A 585 -26.61 38.52 22.28
CA SER A 585 -26.56 37.93 23.65
C SER A 585 -26.74 36.42 23.64
N ARG A 586 -26.04 35.61 24.35
CA ARG A 586 -25.60 35.63 25.76
C ARG A 586 -24.62 34.50 26.03
N ARG A 587 -23.65 34.77 26.85
CA ARG A 587 -22.83 33.88 27.69
C ARG A 587 -23.70 32.97 28.57
N ARG A 588 -23.21 31.74 28.78
CA ARG A 588 -23.26 30.84 29.97
C ARG A 588 -23.33 29.42 29.49
N GLY A 589 -22.61 28.41 30.03
CA GLY A 589 -21.94 28.27 31.29
C GLY A 589 -20.95 27.11 31.23
N ARG A 590 -19.94 27.24 31.99
CA ARG A 590 -18.97 26.21 32.38
C ARG A 590 -19.67 25.22 33.35
N ASP A 591 -19.04 24.05 33.45
CA ASP A 591 -19.18 23.02 34.48
C ASP A 591 -20.29 21.99 34.29
N ASP A 592 -19.84 20.77 33.87
CA ASP A 592 -20.25 19.51 34.51
C ASP A 592 -19.47 18.31 33.88
N TRP A 593 -18.23 18.17 34.34
CA TRP A 593 -17.45 16.94 34.13
C TRP A 593 -17.10 16.29 35.47
N LYS A 594 -18.12 15.92 36.24
CA LYS A 594 -17.95 15.07 37.42
C LYS A 594 -19.24 14.30 37.68
N LYS A 595 -19.50 13.28 36.91
CA LYS A 595 -20.45 12.20 37.23
C LYS A 595 -20.39 11.17 36.12
N PHE A 596 -19.38 10.33 36.13
CA PHE A 596 -19.37 9.00 35.52
C PHE A 596 -18.11 8.27 35.97
N PHE A 597 -18.00 8.07 37.28
CA PHE A 597 -17.24 6.98 37.88
C PHE A 597 -17.90 6.70 39.23
N GLU A 598 -18.86 5.84 39.20
CA GLU A 598 -19.23 4.85 40.20
C GLU A 598 -19.69 3.62 39.48
#